data_6ca7057505caa15148da5ef9187d0d7e
#
_entry.id   6ca7057505caa15148da5ef9187d0d7e
#
_cell.length_a   1.000
_cell.length_b   1.000
_cell.length_c   1.000
_cell.angle_alpha   90.00
_cell.angle_beta   90.00
_cell.angle_gamma   90.00
#
_symmetry.space_group_name_H-M   'P 1'
#
loop_
_entity.id
_entity.type
_entity.pdbx_description
1 polymer ?
#
loop_
_entity_poly.entity_id
_entity_poly.type
_entity_poly.pdbx_seq_one_letter_code
_entity_poly.pdbx_strand_id
1 'polypeptide(L)'
;ASRAAKEARAREGAAAAEGGPDATGRKSEQRSGHKAERKSLRTEKQAEKRAVDDALEEAREGDLLAQIRQQVLLIRPQAPVEPVRLERIKPRTLFSFIAGAIAAYFLISQVTQADFGVLVEEAEWGWVAAALGFSALSYIAAAMSLLGFVPERVSFRKTVQAQVAGSFVKIVAPAAVGGVALNTRFLQRAGVRPGLAVASVGASQLFGLGCHILLLALFGYLTGTEKTPDSLTPSRTVIAGLLTVAVLVLVVTAVPFLRKFVVTRVRSLFAGVVPRMLDVVQRPQKLVTGIGGMLLLTGVFVLCLDASIRAFSGPDVTQLSYASIAVVFLAGNALGSAAPTPGGMGAVEGALTLGLIAVGLPMEVAAPAVLLYRVMTLWLPVLPGWICFNQLTRKGEL
;
A
#
# COMPACT_ATOMS: atom_id res chain seq x y z
N ALA A 1 39.05 71.56 0.27
CA ALA A 1 38.89 70.05 0.03
C ALA A 1 39.67 69.23 1.05
N SER A 2 40.69 69.76 1.72
CA SER A 2 41.58 69.00 2.62
C SER A 2 41.02 68.79 4.05
N ARG A 3 40.13 69.70 4.50
CA ARG A 3 39.62 69.65 5.89
C ARG A 3 38.44 68.71 6.09
N ALA A 4 37.59 68.57 5.08
CA ALA A 4 36.45 67.67 5.09
C ALA A 4 36.83 66.17 5.03
N ALA A 5 37.93 65.87 4.33
CA ALA A 5 38.46 64.51 4.25
C ALA A 5 39.15 64.03 5.54
N LYS A 6 39.64 64.97 6.35
CA LYS A 6 40.28 64.69 7.65
C LYS A 6 39.24 64.45 8.76
N GLU A 7 38.09 65.15 8.67
CA GLU A 7 36.98 65.01 9.63
C GLU A 7 36.19 63.71 9.32
N ALA A 8 36.06 63.30 8.07
CA ALA A 8 35.46 62.01 7.69
C ALA A 8 36.28 60.83 8.21
N ARG A 9 37.60 60.87 8.13
CA ARG A 9 38.50 59.81 8.67
C ARG A 9 38.51 59.78 10.21
N ALA A 10 38.33 60.94 10.86
CA ALA A 10 38.23 61.00 12.34
C ALA A 10 36.90 60.43 12.85
N ARG A 11 35.79 60.55 12.09
CA ARG A 11 34.49 59.93 12.42
C ARG A 11 34.45 58.41 12.15
N GLU A 12 35.14 57.93 11.14
CA GLU A 12 35.31 56.50 10.92
C GLU A 12 36.18 55.81 12.00
N GLY A 13 37.19 56.53 12.54
CA GLY A 13 38.02 56.00 13.63
C GLY A 13 37.31 55.97 14.98
N ALA A 14 36.37 56.90 15.24
CA ALA A 14 35.59 56.93 16.49
C ALA A 14 34.47 55.86 16.52
N ALA A 15 33.90 55.51 15.37
CA ALA A 15 32.89 54.45 15.27
C ALA A 15 33.45 53.00 15.40
N ALA A 16 34.77 52.87 15.34
CA ALA A 16 35.46 51.57 15.48
C ALA A 16 35.82 51.21 16.93
N ALA A 17 35.61 52.11 17.90
CA ALA A 17 36.01 51.89 19.28
C ALA A 17 34.88 51.49 20.25
N GLU A 18 33.63 51.39 19.79
CA GLU A 18 32.47 50.97 20.62
C GLU A 18 31.89 49.61 20.24
N GLY A 19 32.69 48.69 19.69
CA GLY A 19 32.30 47.31 19.42
C GLY A 19 32.60 46.42 20.61
N GLY A 20 31.62 46.10 21.45
CA GLY A 20 31.71 45.12 22.53
C GLY A 20 32.02 43.70 22.05
N PRO A 21 32.22 42.72 22.93
CA PRO A 21 32.82 41.40 22.67
C PRO A 21 32.05 40.48 21.74
N ASP A 22 30.96 40.91 21.13
CA ASP A 22 30.08 40.10 20.28
C ASP A 22 30.47 40.08 18.77
N ALA A 23 31.43 40.90 18.37
CA ALA A 23 31.83 41.00 16.95
C ALA A 23 32.79 39.90 16.48
N THR A 24 33.42 39.18 17.40
CA THR A 24 34.34 38.06 17.09
C THR A 24 33.58 36.76 16.79
N GLY A 25 32.45 36.50 17.45
CA GLY A 25 31.57 35.34 17.20
C GLY A 25 30.93 35.38 15.81
N ARG A 26 30.37 36.54 15.44
CA ARG A 26 29.72 36.69 14.11
C ARG A 26 30.67 36.60 12.92
N LYS A 27 31.93 37.06 13.08
CA LYS A 27 32.95 36.91 12.02
C LYS A 27 33.45 35.47 11.88
N SER A 28 33.45 34.64 12.92
CA SER A 28 33.82 33.26 12.88
C SER A 28 32.71 32.40 12.23
N GLU A 29 31.44 32.69 12.55
CA GLU A 29 30.30 32.02 11.92
C GLU A 29 30.16 32.37 10.43
N GLN A 30 30.32 33.60 10.03
CA GLN A 30 30.33 33.99 8.61
C GLN A 30 31.49 33.34 7.83
N ARG A 31 32.66 33.22 8.45
CA ARG A 31 33.79 32.52 7.81
C ARG A 31 33.57 31.01 7.71
N SER A 32 32.93 30.40 8.69
CA SER A 32 32.58 28.96 8.64
C SER A 32 31.47 28.69 7.61
N GLY A 33 30.46 29.55 7.51
CA GLY A 33 29.40 29.48 6.49
C GLY A 33 29.97 29.60 5.06
N HIS A 34 30.78 30.60 4.80
CA HIS A 34 31.45 30.77 3.49
C HIS A 34 32.42 29.62 3.15
N LYS A 35 33.03 28.97 4.14
CA LYS A 35 33.92 27.83 3.94
C LYS A 35 33.13 26.56 3.63
N ALA A 36 31.96 26.38 4.24
CA ALA A 36 31.04 25.28 3.94
C ALA A 36 30.42 25.43 2.56
N GLU A 37 29.96 26.63 2.18
CA GLU A 37 29.42 26.96 0.88
C GLU A 37 30.45 26.78 -0.25
N ARG A 38 31.69 27.20 -0.04
CA ARG A 38 32.78 26.94 -0.99
C ARG A 38 33.13 25.45 -1.12
N LYS A 39 32.93 24.65 -0.07
CA LYS A 39 33.16 23.22 -0.09
C LYS A 39 32.03 22.50 -0.84
N SER A 40 30.78 22.92 -0.66
CA SER A 40 29.64 22.37 -1.42
C SER A 40 29.73 22.67 -2.90
N LEU A 41 30.06 23.92 -3.27
CA LEU A 41 30.28 24.31 -4.67
C LEU A 41 31.47 23.58 -5.34
N ARG A 42 32.49 23.21 -4.55
CA ARG A 42 33.59 22.40 -5.08
C ARG A 42 33.19 20.95 -5.31
N THR A 43 32.40 20.36 -4.39
CA THR A 43 31.88 18.99 -4.56
C THR A 43 30.88 18.89 -5.70
N GLU A 44 30.04 19.90 -5.88
CA GLU A 44 29.09 19.99 -6.99
C GLU A 44 29.80 20.09 -8.36
N LYS A 45 30.79 20.99 -8.47
CA LYS A 45 31.63 21.09 -9.68
C LYS A 45 32.45 19.83 -9.96
N GLN A 46 32.89 19.11 -8.92
CA GLN A 46 33.58 17.82 -9.10
C GLN A 46 32.62 16.71 -9.55
N ALA A 47 31.40 16.69 -9.05
CA ALA A 47 30.37 15.74 -9.48
C ALA A 47 29.95 16.00 -10.93
N GLU A 48 29.74 17.28 -11.30
CA GLU A 48 29.45 17.69 -12.67
C GLU A 48 30.57 17.31 -13.64
N LYS A 49 31.84 17.54 -13.25
CA LYS A 49 32.98 17.17 -14.07
C LYS A 49 33.10 15.65 -14.29
N ARG A 50 32.83 14.84 -13.23
CA ARG A 50 32.81 13.38 -13.35
C ARG A 50 31.68 12.91 -14.28
N ALA A 51 30.48 13.49 -14.16
CA ALA A 51 29.36 13.15 -15.05
C ALA A 51 29.65 13.48 -16.53
N VAL A 52 30.39 14.57 -16.78
CA VAL A 52 30.82 14.91 -18.15
C VAL A 52 31.92 13.97 -18.64
N ASP A 53 32.88 13.61 -17.79
CA ASP A 53 33.96 12.68 -18.15
C ASP A 53 33.39 11.27 -18.43
N ASP A 54 32.46 10.79 -17.61
CA ASP A 54 31.74 9.51 -17.80
C ASP A 54 30.90 9.51 -19.10
N ALA A 55 30.20 10.63 -19.41
CA ALA A 55 29.45 10.77 -20.66
C ALA A 55 30.36 10.84 -21.90
N LEU A 56 31.54 11.44 -21.78
CA LEU A 56 32.54 11.46 -22.84
C LEU A 56 33.18 10.09 -23.08
N GLU A 57 33.39 9.29 -22.02
CA GLU A 57 33.89 7.93 -22.10
C GLU A 57 32.87 7.00 -22.76
N GLU A 58 31.58 7.12 -22.39
CA GLU A 58 30.47 6.39 -22.99
C GLU A 58 30.28 6.76 -24.49
N ALA A 59 30.46 8.04 -24.86
CA ALA A 59 30.44 8.49 -26.24
C ALA A 59 31.62 7.98 -27.06
N ARG A 60 32.82 7.91 -26.47
CA ARG A 60 34.03 7.33 -27.10
C ARG A 60 33.90 5.83 -27.33
N GLU A 61 33.38 5.07 -26.37
CA GLU A 61 33.10 3.64 -26.54
C GLU A 61 32.08 3.37 -27.64
N GLY A 62 31.02 4.21 -27.72
CA GLY A 62 30.03 4.13 -28.80
C GLY A 62 30.63 4.36 -30.18
N ASP A 63 31.55 5.31 -30.29
CA ASP A 63 32.21 5.65 -31.55
C ASP A 63 33.24 4.55 -31.98
N LEU A 64 33.94 3.96 -31.02
CA LEU A 64 34.84 2.83 -31.25
C LEU A 64 34.10 1.58 -31.73
N LEU A 65 32.95 1.27 -31.13
CA LEU A 65 32.11 0.17 -31.55
C LEU A 65 31.51 0.38 -32.95
N ALA A 66 31.19 1.64 -33.29
CA ALA A 66 30.72 2.00 -34.63
C ALA A 66 31.82 1.80 -35.68
N GLN A 67 33.06 2.19 -35.40
CA GLN A 67 34.21 2.00 -36.28
C GLN A 67 34.53 0.52 -36.47
N ILE A 68 34.55 -0.29 -35.38
CA ILE A 68 34.78 -1.73 -35.47
C ILE A 68 33.65 -2.40 -36.29
N ARG A 69 32.40 -1.99 -36.11
CA ARG A 69 31.26 -2.51 -36.89
C ARG A 69 31.41 -2.17 -38.38
N GLN A 70 31.87 -0.97 -38.70
CA GLN A 70 32.10 -0.55 -40.07
C GLN A 70 33.23 -1.37 -40.74
N GLN A 71 34.32 -1.66 -40.02
CA GLN A 71 35.40 -2.51 -40.50
C GLN A 71 34.97 -3.96 -40.70
N VAL A 72 34.19 -4.53 -39.77
CA VAL A 72 33.63 -5.88 -39.88
C VAL A 72 32.72 -6.01 -41.10
N LEU A 73 31.89 -5.00 -41.40
CA LEU A 73 31.00 -4.96 -42.58
C LEU A 73 31.78 -4.87 -43.89
N LEU A 74 32.99 -4.23 -43.89
CA LEU A 74 33.86 -4.20 -45.04
C LEU A 74 34.51 -5.55 -45.32
N ILE A 75 34.81 -6.35 -44.29
CA ILE A 75 35.43 -7.68 -44.43
C ILE A 75 34.38 -8.77 -44.73
N ARG A 76 33.14 -8.63 -44.19
CA ARG A 76 32.01 -9.54 -44.42
C ARG A 76 30.71 -8.77 -44.61
N PRO A 77 30.38 -8.34 -45.81
CA PRO A 77 29.19 -7.50 -46.07
C PRO A 77 27.85 -8.18 -45.82
N GLN A 78 27.84 -9.49 -45.59
CA GLN A 78 26.59 -10.27 -45.31
C GLN A 78 26.48 -10.76 -43.87
N ALA A 79 27.38 -10.38 -42.97
CA ALA A 79 27.26 -10.77 -41.58
C ALA A 79 26.16 -9.94 -40.90
N PRO A 80 25.07 -10.55 -40.41
CA PRO A 80 24.07 -9.82 -39.62
C PRO A 80 24.70 -9.46 -38.28
N VAL A 81 25.22 -8.24 -38.17
CA VAL A 81 25.73 -7.70 -36.91
C VAL A 81 24.53 -7.11 -36.17
N GLU A 82 23.66 -7.97 -35.64
CA GLU A 82 22.71 -7.55 -34.64
C GLU A 82 23.48 -7.23 -33.34
N PRO A 83 23.35 -6.01 -32.82
CA PRO A 83 23.93 -5.71 -31.52
C PRO A 83 23.27 -6.61 -30.49
N VAL A 84 24.06 -7.49 -29.85
CA VAL A 84 23.61 -8.22 -28.65
C VAL A 84 23.31 -7.15 -27.61
N ARG A 85 22.04 -6.78 -27.51
CA ARG A 85 21.57 -5.95 -26.40
C ARG A 85 21.66 -6.84 -25.16
N LEU A 86 22.67 -6.62 -24.37
CA LEU A 86 22.69 -7.10 -22.98
C LEU A 86 21.45 -6.48 -22.33
N GLU A 87 20.39 -7.28 -22.18
CA GLU A 87 19.19 -6.84 -21.46
C GLU A 87 19.64 -6.57 -20.01
N ARG A 88 19.89 -5.31 -19.71
CA ARG A 88 20.02 -4.85 -18.33
C ARG A 88 18.74 -5.29 -17.62
N ILE A 89 18.90 -6.12 -16.59
CA ILE A 89 17.79 -6.53 -15.73
C ILE A 89 17.10 -5.25 -15.27
N LYS A 90 15.90 -5.02 -15.79
CA LYS A 90 15.14 -3.81 -15.48
C LYS A 90 15.00 -3.74 -13.95
N PRO A 91 15.28 -2.60 -13.29
CA PRO A 91 15.16 -2.48 -11.84
C PRO A 91 13.81 -2.99 -11.31
N ARG A 92 12.77 -2.87 -12.13
CA ARG A 92 11.43 -3.38 -11.88
C ARG A 92 11.39 -4.91 -11.73
N THR A 93 12.14 -5.64 -12.54
CA THR A 93 12.21 -7.12 -12.49
C THR A 93 12.99 -7.57 -11.25
N LEU A 94 14.05 -6.85 -10.90
CA LEU A 94 14.80 -7.10 -9.67
C LEU A 94 13.95 -6.86 -8.42
N PHE A 95 13.20 -5.75 -8.38
CA PHE A 95 12.26 -5.46 -7.30
C PHE A 95 11.17 -6.53 -7.17
N SER A 96 10.59 -6.99 -8.29
CA SER A 96 9.59 -8.06 -8.29
C SER A 96 10.16 -9.38 -7.81
N PHE A 97 11.42 -9.68 -8.16
CA PHE A 97 12.10 -10.90 -7.72
C PHE A 97 12.41 -10.86 -6.21
N ILE A 98 12.90 -9.73 -5.71
CA ILE A 98 13.16 -9.52 -4.28
C ILE A 98 11.85 -9.59 -3.48
N ALA A 99 10.80 -8.90 -3.94
CA ALA A 99 9.49 -8.96 -3.30
C ALA A 99 8.91 -10.37 -3.31
N GLY A 100 9.06 -11.11 -4.43
CA GLY A 100 8.67 -12.51 -4.53
C GLY A 100 9.46 -13.42 -3.60
N ALA A 101 10.77 -13.22 -3.47
CA ALA A 101 11.63 -13.99 -2.56
C ALA A 101 11.28 -13.71 -1.09
N ILE A 102 11.01 -12.46 -0.72
CA ILE A 102 10.55 -12.09 0.61
C ILE A 102 9.19 -12.72 0.89
N ALA A 103 8.26 -12.64 -0.06
CA ALA A 103 6.95 -13.27 0.07
C ALA A 103 7.07 -14.80 0.22
N ALA A 104 7.92 -15.45 -0.57
CA ALA A 104 8.20 -16.88 -0.46
C ALA A 104 8.84 -17.25 0.88
N TYR A 105 9.78 -16.43 1.39
CA TYR A 105 10.38 -16.62 2.70
C TYR A 105 9.34 -16.55 3.82
N PHE A 106 8.47 -15.54 3.83
CA PHE A 106 7.39 -15.44 4.79
C PHE A 106 6.39 -16.59 4.66
N LEU A 107 6.09 -17.02 3.43
CA LEU A 107 5.24 -18.16 3.17
C LEU A 107 5.82 -19.43 3.78
N ILE A 108 7.08 -19.74 3.46
CA ILE A 108 7.76 -20.93 3.97
C ILE A 108 7.86 -20.87 5.48
N SER A 109 8.19 -19.71 6.07
CA SER A 109 8.29 -19.57 7.52
C SER A 109 6.95 -19.76 8.23
N GLN A 110 5.83 -19.31 7.66
CA GLN A 110 4.51 -19.56 8.21
C GLN A 110 4.07 -21.01 8.05
N VAL A 111 4.34 -21.60 6.88
CA VAL A 111 4.07 -23.02 6.61
C VAL A 111 4.85 -23.94 7.56
N THR A 112 6.13 -23.61 7.82
CA THR A 112 6.96 -24.42 8.73
C THR A 112 6.64 -24.23 10.22
N GLN A 113 6.03 -23.09 10.59
CA GLN A 113 5.59 -22.84 11.98
C GLN A 113 4.15 -23.31 12.24
N ALA A 114 3.36 -23.55 11.19
CA ALA A 114 2.02 -24.07 11.29
C ALA A 114 2.10 -25.59 11.46
N ASP A 115 1.56 -26.08 12.56
CA ASP A 115 1.36 -27.52 12.73
C ASP A 115 0.16 -27.96 11.85
N PHE A 116 0.47 -28.30 10.60
CA PHE A 116 -0.55 -28.79 9.65
C PHE A 116 -1.20 -30.11 10.10
N GLY A 117 -0.53 -30.86 10.99
CA GLY A 117 -1.12 -32.05 11.61
C GLY A 117 -2.38 -31.68 12.38
N VAL A 118 -2.30 -30.68 13.25
CA VAL A 118 -3.44 -30.15 14.01
C VAL A 118 -4.53 -29.62 13.08
N LEU A 119 -4.17 -28.89 12.01
CA LEU A 119 -5.14 -28.38 11.04
C LEU A 119 -5.91 -29.48 10.32
N VAL A 120 -5.31 -30.65 10.09
CA VAL A 120 -5.93 -31.74 9.33
C VAL A 120 -6.69 -32.70 10.24
N GLU A 121 -6.16 -32.95 11.44
CA GLU A 121 -6.71 -33.96 12.39
C GLU A 121 -7.83 -33.38 13.26
N GLU A 122 -7.75 -32.10 13.65
CA GLU A 122 -8.71 -31.50 14.59
C GLU A 122 -9.81 -30.68 13.91
N ALA A 123 -9.66 -30.34 12.61
CA ALA A 123 -10.61 -29.46 11.94
C ALA A 123 -11.91 -30.18 11.56
N GLU A 124 -13.04 -29.57 11.89
CA GLU A 124 -14.33 -29.94 11.32
C GLU A 124 -14.44 -29.55 9.86
N TRP A 125 -14.31 -30.52 8.94
CA TRP A 125 -14.26 -30.31 7.50
C TRP A 125 -15.51 -29.63 6.91
N GLY A 126 -16.65 -29.74 7.56
CA GLY A 126 -17.86 -29.02 7.16
C GLY A 126 -17.68 -27.49 7.23
N TRP A 127 -17.07 -27.00 8.31
CA TRP A 127 -16.77 -25.58 8.46
C TRP A 127 -15.61 -25.11 7.57
N VAL A 128 -14.64 -25.99 7.33
CA VAL A 128 -13.55 -25.70 6.35
C VAL A 128 -14.14 -25.49 4.95
N ALA A 129 -15.09 -26.34 4.52
CA ALA A 129 -15.78 -26.19 3.25
C ALA A 129 -16.63 -24.89 3.22
N ALA A 130 -17.29 -24.54 4.33
CA ALA A 130 -18.02 -23.28 4.44
C ALA A 130 -17.09 -22.06 4.32
N ALA A 131 -15.93 -22.07 4.99
CA ALA A 131 -14.91 -21.03 4.90
C ALA A 131 -14.41 -20.86 3.46
N LEU A 132 -14.18 -21.96 2.74
CA LEU A 132 -13.82 -21.94 1.32
C LEU A 132 -14.92 -21.34 0.46
N GLY A 133 -16.18 -21.71 0.70
CA GLY A 133 -17.35 -21.16 0.01
C GLY A 133 -17.48 -19.65 0.22
N PHE A 134 -17.32 -19.17 1.45
CA PHE A 134 -17.30 -17.75 1.78
C PHE A 134 -16.13 -17.03 1.11
N SER A 135 -14.93 -17.62 1.12
CA SER A 135 -13.79 -17.06 0.41
C SER A 135 -14.05 -16.91 -1.10
N ALA A 136 -14.63 -17.92 -1.74
CA ALA A 136 -15.01 -17.84 -3.16
C ALA A 136 -16.07 -16.76 -3.42
N LEU A 137 -17.08 -16.63 -2.54
CA LEU A 137 -18.14 -15.62 -2.63
C LEU A 137 -17.57 -14.19 -2.50
N SER A 138 -16.47 -13.99 -1.76
CA SER A 138 -15.83 -12.69 -1.60
C SER A 138 -15.42 -12.06 -2.93
N TYR A 139 -15.03 -12.84 -3.94
CA TYR A 139 -14.67 -12.34 -5.27
C TYR A 139 -15.87 -11.82 -6.06
N ILE A 140 -17.02 -12.44 -5.87
CA ILE A 140 -18.30 -11.97 -6.43
C ILE A 140 -18.67 -10.63 -5.77
N ALA A 141 -18.60 -10.56 -4.46
CA ALA A 141 -18.87 -9.34 -3.69
C ALA A 141 -17.91 -8.20 -4.06
N ALA A 142 -16.62 -8.50 -4.23
CA ALA A 142 -15.61 -7.53 -4.66
C ALA A 142 -15.87 -7.01 -6.09
N ALA A 143 -16.32 -7.87 -7.00
CA ALA A 143 -16.71 -7.47 -8.35
C ALA A 143 -17.95 -6.57 -8.33
N MET A 144 -18.97 -6.88 -7.52
CA MET A 144 -20.15 -6.03 -7.31
C MET A 144 -19.75 -4.66 -6.74
N SER A 145 -18.89 -4.66 -5.71
CA SER A 145 -18.35 -3.44 -5.11
C SER A 145 -17.68 -2.54 -6.15
N LEU A 146 -16.79 -3.08 -6.99
CA LEU A 146 -16.11 -2.29 -8.02
C LEU A 146 -17.09 -1.77 -9.08
N LEU A 147 -17.96 -2.63 -9.62
CA LEU A 147 -18.88 -2.29 -10.72
C LEU A 147 -19.95 -1.28 -10.31
N GLY A 148 -20.29 -1.20 -9.02
CA GLY A 148 -21.18 -0.17 -8.50
C GLY A 148 -20.68 1.26 -8.73
N PHE A 149 -19.36 1.45 -8.82
CA PHE A 149 -18.74 2.76 -9.03
C PHE A 149 -18.29 3.00 -10.48
N VAL A 150 -18.52 2.05 -11.37
CA VAL A 150 -18.20 2.16 -12.81
C VAL A 150 -19.50 2.38 -13.58
N PRO A 151 -19.70 3.53 -14.29
CA PRO A 151 -20.95 3.78 -15.03
C PRO A 151 -21.03 3.01 -16.32
N GLU A 152 -19.87 2.69 -16.93
CA GLU A 152 -19.80 1.92 -18.16
C GLU A 152 -20.25 0.47 -17.93
N ARG A 153 -20.71 -0.17 -18.99
CA ARG A 153 -21.10 -1.58 -18.96
C ARG A 153 -19.83 -2.46 -19.09
N VAL A 154 -19.28 -2.86 -17.97
CA VAL A 154 -18.16 -3.80 -17.91
C VAL A 154 -18.70 -5.20 -17.60
N SER A 155 -18.14 -6.24 -18.24
CA SER A 155 -18.57 -7.61 -18.04
C SER A 155 -18.33 -8.08 -16.60
N PHE A 156 -19.40 -8.54 -15.93
CA PHE A 156 -19.34 -9.03 -14.54
C PHE A 156 -18.38 -10.21 -14.39
N ARG A 157 -18.44 -11.21 -15.32
CA ARG A 157 -17.58 -12.39 -15.28
C ARG A 157 -16.10 -12.01 -15.39
N LYS A 158 -15.74 -11.09 -16.30
CA LYS A 158 -14.37 -10.60 -16.44
C LYS A 158 -13.92 -9.82 -15.20
N THR A 159 -14.84 -9.09 -14.58
CA THR A 159 -14.54 -8.38 -13.33
C THR A 159 -14.27 -9.37 -12.20
N VAL A 160 -15.05 -10.43 -12.05
CA VAL A 160 -14.77 -11.49 -11.07
C VAL A 160 -13.40 -12.12 -11.34
N GLN A 161 -13.07 -12.46 -12.60
CA GLN A 161 -11.74 -12.95 -12.94
C GLN A 161 -10.62 -11.95 -12.59
N ALA A 162 -10.86 -10.66 -12.79
CA ALA A 162 -9.90 -9.62 -12.38
C ALA A 162 -9.75 -9.54 -10.85
N GLN A 163 -10.84 -9.72 -10.07
CA GLN A 163 -10.74 -9.78 -8.62
C GLN A 163 -9.97 -11.04 -8.15
N VAL A 164 -10.21 -12.19 -8.77
CA VAL A 164 -9.44 -13.42 -8.52
C VAL A 164 -7.95 -13.21 -8.89
N ALA A 165 -7.65 -12.58 -10.03
CA ALA A 165 -6.29 -12.21 -10.41
C ALA A 165 -5.63 -11.26 -9.39
N GLY A 166 -6.44 -10.44 -8.72
CA GLY A 166 -6.01 -9.57 -7.64
C GLY A 166 -5.41 -10.29 -6.44
N SER A 167 -5.81 -11.54 -6.14
CA SER A 167 -5.21 -12.34 -5.06
C SER A 167 -3.73 -12.62 -5.31
N PHE A 168 -3.37 -12.95 -6.54
CA PHE A 168 -1.97 -13.12 -6.94
C PHE A 168 -1.19 -11.79 -6.85
N VAL A 169 -1.78 -10.70 -7.36
CA VAL A 169 -1.12 -9.39 -7.36
C VAL A 169 -0.87 -8.87 -5.95
N LYS A 170 -1.75 -9.16 -4.98
CA LYS A 170 -1.59 -8.76 -3.56
C LYS A 170 -0.33 -9.35 -2.91
N ILE A 171 0.14 -10.52 -3.36
CA ILE A 171 1.37 -11.14 -2.84
C ILE A 171 2.62 -10.54 -3.51
N VAL A 172 2.51 -10.18 -4.80
CA VAL A 172 3.66 -9.68 -5.59
C VAL A 172 3.85 -8.17 -5.41
N ALA A 173 2.80 -7.44 -5.06
CA ALA A 173 2.83 -5.97 -4.91
C ALA A 173 2.43 -5.57 -3.47
N PRO A 174 2.87 -4.38 -2.99
CA PRO A 174 2.40 -3.84 -1.72
C PRO A 174 0.87 -3.80 -1.69
N ALA A 175 0.27 -4.27 -0.59
CA ALA A 175 -1.18 -4.51 -0.47
C ALA A 175 -2.06 -3.31 -0.87
N ALA A 176 -1.64 -2.10 -0.49
CA ALA A 176 -2.38 -0.88 -0.79
C ALA A 176 -2.36 -0.48 -2.29
N VAL A 177 -1.33 -0.86 -3.05
CA VAL A 177 -1.11 -0.39 -4.43
C VAL A 177 -1.53 -1.43 -5.47
N GLY A 178 -1.28 -2.71 -5.19
CA GLY A 178 -1.48 -3.79 -6.15
C GLY A 178 -2.92 -3.88 -6.68
N GLY A 179 -3.90 -3.87 -5.78
CA GLY A 179 -5.31 -3.96 -6.14
C GLY A 179 -5.83 -2.73 -6.90
N VAL A 180 -5.41 -1.53 -6.48
CA VAL A 180 -5.79 -0.27 -7.16
C VAL A 180 -5.23 -0.24 -8.57
N ALA A 181 -3.95 -0.58 -8.73
CA ALA A 181 -3.29 -0.60 -10.04
C ALA A 181 -3.92 -1.64 -10.99
N LEU A 182 -4.19 -2.85 -10.49
CA LEU A 182 -4.84 -3.90 -11.26
C LEU A 182 -6.23 -3.49 -11.72
N ASN A 183 -7.08 -3.02 -10.80
CA ASN A 183 -8.45 -2.62 -11.10
C ASN A 183 -8.49 -1.45 -12.09
N THR A 184 -7.61 -0.45 -11.91
CA THR A 184 -7.51 0.68 -12.82
C THR A 184 -7.12 0.22 -14.22
N ARG A 185 -6.10 -0.62 -14.34
CA ARG A 185 -5.64 -1.14 -15.63
C ARG A 185 -6.70 -2.01 -16.31
N PHE A 186 -7.36 -2.89 -15.55
CA PHE A 186 -8.47 -3.70 -16.04
C PHE A 186 -9.61 -2.84 -16.64
N LEU A 187 -10.03 -1.80 -15.91
CA LEU A 187 -11.08 -0.89 -16.39
C LEU A 187 -10.64 -0.13 -17.65
N GLN A 188 -9.39 0.31 -17.74
CA GLN A 188 -8.85 0.96 -18.93
C GLN A 188 -8.87 0.02 -20.13
N ARG A 189 -8.49 -1.24 -19.95
CA ARG A 189 -8.54 -2.27 -21.00
C ARG A 189 -9.96 -2.66 -21.38
N ALA A 190 -10.90 -2.54 -20.44
CA ALA A 190 -12.33 -2.72 -20.70
C ALA A 190 -12.98 -1.53 -21.43
N GLY A 191 -12.22 -0.52 -21.85
CA GLY A 191 -12.69 0.63 -22.61
C GLY A 191 -13.07 1.85 -21.78
N VAL A 192 -12.88 1.81 -20.45
CA VAL A 192 -13.12 2.98 -19.58
C VAL A 192 -11.99 3.99 -19.75
N ARG A 193 -12.32 5.27 -19.95
CA ARG A 193 -11.32 6.35 -20.09
C ARG A 193 -10.36 6.37 -18.88
N PRO A 194 -9.05 6.58 -19.08
CA PRO A 194 -8.05 6.45 -18.01
C PRO A 194 -8.36 7.26 -16.75
N GLY A 195 -8.72 8.55 -16.90
CA GLY A 195 -9.08 9.40 -15.76
C GLY A 195 -10.33 8.91 -15.02
N LEU A 196 -11.28 8.35 -15.76
CA LEU A 196 -12.53 7.82 -15.21
C LEU A 196 -12.31 6.49 -14.49
N ALA A 197 -11.44 5.63 -15.02
CA ALA A 197 -11.05 4.38 -14.35
C ALA A 197 -10.40 4.66 -12.98
N VAL A 198 -9.44 5.61 -12.92
CA VAL A 198 -8.80 6.04 -11.67
C VAL A 198 -9.85 6.61 -10.71
N ALA A 199 -10.74 7.49 -11.18
CA ALA A 199 -11.76 8.11 -10.36
C ALA A 199 -12.77 7.08 -9.82
N SER A 200 -13.19 6.09 -10.62
CA SER A 200 -14.11 5.02 -10.20
C SER A 200 -13.49 4.11 -9.14
N VAL A 201 -12.23 3.69 -9.35
CA VAL A 201 -11.50 2.90 -8.34
C VAL A 201 -11.30 3.71 -7.06
N GLY A 202 -10.90 4.99 -7.18
CA GLY A 202 -10.74 5.89 -6.04
C GLY A 202 -12.04 6.10 -5.26
N ALA A 203 -13.17 6.29 -5.96
CA ALA A 203 -14.48 6.39 -5.34
C ALA A 203 -14.84 5.09 -4.59
N SER A 204 -14.66 3.92 -5.23
CA SER A 204 -14.87 2.62 -4.58
C SER A 204 -14.05 2.48 -3.29
N GLN A 205 -12.78 2.88 -3.28
CA GLN A 205 -11.92 2.81 -2.09
C GLN A 205 -12.39 3.75 -0.98
N LEU A 206 -12.82 4.97 -1.31
CA LEU A 206 -13.32 5.93 -0.31
C LEU A 206 -14.65 5.48 0.30
N PHE A 207 -15.59 5.01 -0.53
CA PHE A 207 -16.84 4.43 -0.02
C PHE A 207 -16.57 3.18 0.82
N GLY A 208 -15.61 2.33 0.39
CA GLY A 208 -15.18 1.17 1.16
C GLY A 208 -14.64 1.54 2.53
N LEU A 209 -13.78 2.56 2.61
CA LEU A 209 -13.27 3.09 3.87
C LEU A 209 -14.40 3.65 4.75
N GLY A 210 -15.33 4.40 4.17
CA GLY A 210 -16.52 4.91 4.88
C GLY A 210 -17.40 3.78 5.43
N CYS A 211 -17.70 2.76 4.63
CA CYS A 211 -18.44 1.58 5.07
C CYS A 211 -17.68 0.83 6.19
N HIS A 212 -16.35 0.70 6.06
CA HIS A 212 -15.52 0.04 7.07
C HIS A 212 -15.59 0.75 8.43
N ILE A 213 -15.46 2.08 8.44
CA ILE A 213 -15.55 2.90 9.66
C ILE A 213 -16.97 2.81 10.26
N LEU A 214 -18.00 2.92 9.43
CA LEU A 214 -19.40 2.81 9.88
C LEU A 214 -19.69 1.44 10.49
N LEU A 215 -19.26 0.35 9.85
CA LEU A 215 -19.46 -1.00 10.36
C LEU A 215 -18.67 -1.23 11.66
N LEU A 216 -17.42 -0.72 11.74
CA LEU A 216 -16.63 -0.81 12.96
C LEU A 216 -17.32 -0.07 14.12
N ALA A 217 -17.86 1.12 13.87
CA ALA A 217 -18.61 1.87 14.87
C ALA A 217 -19.92 1.16 15.27
N LEU A 218 -20.66 0.63 14.29
CA LEU A 218 -21.92 -0.10 14.53
C LEU A 218 -21.68 -1.36 15.36
N PHE A 219 -20.77 -2.23 14.93
CA PHE A 219 -20.50 -3.47 15.64
C PHE A 219 -19.80 -3.23 16.98
N GLY A 220 -18.95 -2.20 17.07
CA GLY A 220 -18.37 -1.76 18.34
C GLY A 220 -19.44 -1.31 19.35
N TYR A 221 -20.45 -0.57 18.89
CA TYR A 221 -21.60 -0.19 19.73
C TYR A 221 -22.41 -1.42 20.17
N LEU A 222 -22.74 -2.34 19.26
CA LEU A 222 -23.47 -3.56 19.56
C LEU A 222 -22.74 -4.44 20.56
N THR A 223 -21.43 -4.61 20.38
CA THR A 223 -20.59 -5.39 21.32
C THR A 223 -20.51 -4.72 22.70
N GLY A 224 -20.45 -3.37 22.74
CA GLY A 224 -20.45 -2.61 24.00
C GLY A 224 -21.73 -2.73 24.80
N THR A 225 -22.88 -2.96 24.14
CA THR A 225 -24.16 -3.16 24.83
C THR A 225 -24.31 -4.55 25.47
N GLU A 226 -23.54 -5.54 25.04
CA GLU A 226 -23.53 -6.89 25.60
C GLU A 226 -22.68 -7.02 26.87
N LYS A 227 -21.82 -6.03 27.13
CA LYS A 227 -20.93 -6.01 28.31
C LYS A 227 -21.45 -5.05 29.37
N THR A 228 -21.32 -5.45 30.66
CA THR A 228 -21.66 -4.61 31.81
C THR A 228 -20.91 -3.27 31.80
N PRO A 229 -21.48 -2.18 32.39
CA PRO A 229 -20.94 -0.82 32.32
C PRO A 229 -19.48 -0.64 32.73
N ASP A 230 -18.92 -1.52 33.55
CA ASP A 230 -17.52 -1.45 34.03
C ASP A 230 -16.47 -1.80 32.96
N SER A 231 -16.87 -2.33 31.80
CA SER A 231 -15.95 -2.70 30.71
C SER A 231 -15.92 -1.71 29.53
N LEU A 232 -16.60 -0.58 29.64
CA LEU A 232 -16.69 0.44 28.57
C LEU A 232 -15.45 1.36 28.48
N THR A 233 -14.42 1.15 29.27
CA THR A 233 -13.14 1.85 29.03
C THR A 233 -12.48 1.26 27.78
N PRO A 234 -12.33 2.04 26.69
CA PRO A 234 -11.59 1.56 25.53
C PRO A 234 -10.22 1.07 26.00
N SER A 235 -9.79 -0.11 25.55
CA SER A 235 -8.48 -0.65 25.95
C SER A 235 -7.40 0.40 25.67
N ARG A 236 -6.40 0.51 26.55
CA ARG A 236 -5.27 1.45 26.40
C ARG A 236 -4.66 1.37 25.00
N THR A 237 -4.69 0.20 24.38
CA THR A 237 -4.21 -0.07 23.02
C THR A 237 -5.06 0.62 21.95
N VAL A 238 -6.38 0.63 22.09
CA VAL A 238 -7.29 1.34 21.16
C VAL A 238 -7.11 2.85 21.28
N ILE A 239 -7.02 3.34 22.53
CA ILE A 239 -6.75 4.77 22.81
C ILE A 239 -5.37 5.15 22.22
N ALA A 240 -4.34 4.34 22.44
CA ALA A 240 -3.01 4.58 21.90
C ALA A 240 -3.02 4.56 20.35
N GLY A 241 -3.73 3.63 19.73
CA GLY A 241 -3.89 3.59 18.27
C GLY A 241 -4.59 4.83 17.72
N LEU A 242 -5.70 5.25 18.32
CA LEU A 242 -6.42 6.47 17.94
C LEU A 242 -5.57 7.73 18.17
N LEU A 243 -4.85 7.82 19.29
CA LEU A 243 -3.91 8.90 19.56
C LEU A 243 -2.77 8.93 18.55
N THR A 244 -2.20 7.78 18.18
CA THR A 244 -1.16 7.70 17.16
C THR A 244 -1.65 8.23 15.81
N VAL A 245 -2.85 7.83 15.37
CA VAL A 245 -3.48 8.34 14.15
C VAL A 245 -3.75 9.84 14.28
N ALA A 246 -4.28 10.32 15.41
CA ALA A 246 -4.54 11.73 15.65
C ALA A 246 -3.24 12.57 15.64
N VAL A 247 -2.17 12.08 16.26
CA VAL A 247 -0.84 12.72 16.25
C VAL A 247 -0.28 12.75 14.82
N LEU A 248 -0.43 11.68 14.05
CA LEU A 248 0.03 11.61 12.67
C LEU A 248 -0.71 12.61 11.78
N VAL A 249 -2.04 12.72 11.93
CA VAL A 249 -2.85 13.74 11.27
C VAL A 249 -2.45 15.15 11.73
N LEU A 250 -2.22 15.34 13.02
CA LEU A 250 -1.77 16.63 13.57
C LEU A 250 -0.41 17.03 12.99
N VAL A 251 0.56 16.12 12.94
CA VAL A 251 1.88 16.37 12.35
C VAL A 251 1.77 16.74 10.87
N VAL A 252 0.96 15.99 10.11
CA VAL A 252 0.72 16.29 8.68
C VAL A 252 0.07 17.67 8.49
N THR A 253 -0.85 18.06 9.39
CA THR A 253 -1.54 19.37 9.30
C THR A 253 -0.70 20.53 9.85
N ALA A 254 0.14 20.26 10.86
CA ALA A 254 0.98 21.27 11.52
C ALA A 254 2.24 21.64 10.71
N VAL A 255 2.80 20.70 9.93
CA VAL A 255 3.99 20.94 9.11
C VAL A 255 3.60 21.54 7.77
N PRO A 256 3.91 22.83 7.48
CA PRO A 256 3.45 23.50 6.25
C PRO A 256 3.89 22.80 4.95
N PHE A 257 5.07 22.20 4.97
CA PHE A 257 5.60 21.43 3.83
C PHE A 257 4.80 20.15 3.58
N LEU A 258 4.56 19.34 4.62
CA LEU A 258 3.74 18.13 4.53
C LEU A 258 2.30 18.46 4.14
N ARG A 259 1.72 19.47 4.76
CA ARG A 259 0.37 19.96 4.44
C ARG A 259 0.27 20.37 2.98
N LYS A 260 1.23 21.18 2.46
CA LYS A 260 1.23 21.61 1.06
C LYS A 260 1.41 20.44 0.10
N PHE A 261 2.30 19.51 0.42
CA PHE A 261 2.52 18.28 -0.37
C PHE A 261 1.27 17.39 -0.37
N VAL A 262 0.70 17.09 0.80
CA VAL A 262 -0.50 16.25 0.92
C VAL A 262 -1.71 16.92 0.27
N VAL A 263 -1.97 18.21 0.56
CA VAL A 263 -3.11 18.94 -0.02
C VAL A 263 -2.99 19.03 -1.55
N THR A 264 -1.81 19.28 -2.10
CA THR A 264 -1.61 19.36 -3.55
C THR A 264 -1.82 17.99 -4.20
N ARG A 265 -1.25 16.93 -3.61
CA ARG A 265 -1.42 15.54 -4.11
C ARG A 265 -2.85 15.05 -3.91
N VAL A 266 -3.43 15.28 -2.76
CA VAL A 266 -4.82 14.92 -2.45
C VAL A 266 -5.77 15.66 -3.38
N ARG A 267 -5.62 16.98 -3.56
CA ARG A 267 -6.47 17.77 -4.46
C ARG A 267 -6.39 17.30 -5.92
N SER A 268 -5.19 16.93 -6.40
CA SER A 268 -5.04 16.38 -7.76
C SER A 268 -5.62 14.98 -7.90
N LEU A 269 -5.52 14.13 -6.87
CA LEU A 269 -6.10 12.79 -6.84
C LEU A 269 -7.63 12.83 -6.69
N PHE A 270 -8.17 13.77 -5.89
CA PHE A 270 -9.59 13.89 -5.61
C PHE A 270 -10.36 14.73 -6.63
N ALA A 271 -9.70 15.54 -7.47
CA ALA A 271 -10.35 16.40 -8.45
C ALA A 271 -11.30 15.65 -9.41
N GLY A 272 -10.97 14.37 -9.74
CA GLY A 272 -11.86 13.51 -10.53
C GLY A 272 -12.75 12.57 -9.72
N VAL A 273 -12.42 12.34 -8.44
CA VAL A 273 -13.12 11.37 -7.58
C VAL A 273 -14.42 11.95 -7.01
N VAL A 274 -14.39 13.20 -6.53
CA VAL A 274 -15.55 13.86 -5.91
C VAL A 274 -16.75 14.00 -6.87
N PRO A 275 -16.60 14.52 -8.11
CA PRO A 275 -17.70 14.52 -9.07
C PRO A 275 -18.25 13.12 -9.32
N ARG A 276 -17.34 12.11 -9.32
CA ARG A 276 -17.73 10.74 -9.53
C ARG A 276 -18.56 10.15 -8.40
N MET A 277 -18.19 10.46 -7.16
CA MET A 277 -19.00 10.08 -6.00
C MET A 277 -20.43 10.64 -6.11
N LEU A 278 -20.56 11.89 -6.55
CA LEU A 278 -21.87 12.51 -6.76
C LEU A 278 -22.67 11.84 -7.89
N ASP A 279 -22.03 11.50 -9.01
CA ASP A 279 -22.66 10.76 -10.11
C ASP A 279 -23.19 9.39 -9.68
N VAL A 280 -22.44 8.68 -8.83
CA VAL A 280 -22.86 7.36 -8.29
C VAL A 280 -24.04 7.51 -7.35
N VAL A 281 -24.03 8.53 -6.48
CA VAL A 281 -25.14 8.82 -5.54
C VAL A 281 -26.44 9.11 -6.30
N GLN A 282 -26.37 9.75 -7.48
CA GLN A 282 -27.52 10.03 -8.33
C GLN A 282 -28.07 8.79 -9.07
N ARG A 283 -27.36 7.66 -9.04
CA ARG A 283 -27.77 6.39 -9.67
C ARG A 283 -28.05 5.31 -8.63
N PRO A 284 -29.26 5.22 -8.07
CA PRO A 284 -29.55 4.37 -6.91
C PRO A 284 -29.23 2.89 -7.16
N GLN A 285 -29.45 2.37 -8.36
CA GLN A 285 -29.09 0.98 -8.69
C GLN A 285 -27.58 0.71 -8.60
N LYS A 286 -26.75 1.64 -9.06
CA LYS A 286 -25.29 1.52 -8.97
C LYS A 286 -24.82 1.66 -7.53
N LEU A 287 -25.40 2.61 -6.80
CA LEU A 287 -25.11 2.82 -5.38
C LEU A 287 -25.42 1.56 -4.56
N VAL A 288 -26.62 0.99 -4.74
CA VAL A 288 -27.03 -0.25 -4.07
C VAL A 288 -26.10 -1.42 -4.44
N THR A 289 -25.72 -1.55 -5.71
CA THR A 289 -24.79 -2.60 -6.14
C THR A 289 -23.41 -2.39 -5.51
N GLY A 290 -22.89 -1.16 -5.48
CA GLY A 290 -21.57 -0.84 -4.92
C GLY A 290 -21.52 -1.02 -3.41
N ILE A 291 -22.43 -0.38 -2.68
CA ILE A 291 -22.50 -0.47 -1.21
C ILE A 291 -22.92 -1.88 -0.79
N GLY A 292 -23.91 -2.48 -1.45
CA GLY A 292 -24.32 -3.85 -1.19
C GLY A 292 -23.17 -4.84 -1.41
N GLY A 293 -22.37 -4.65 -2.47
CA GLY A 293 -21.15 -5.41 -2.70
C GLY A 293 -20.10 -5.25 -1.58
N MET A 294 -19.93 -4.04 -1.03
CA MET A 294 -19.02 -3.78 0.09
C MET A 294 -19.49 -4.43 1.39
N LEU A 295 -20.79 -4.28 1.70
CA LEU A 295 -21.39 -4.91 2.88
C LEU A 295 -21.34 -6.44 2.77
N LEU A 296 -21.66 -6.98 1.60
CA LEU A 296 -21.55 -8.41 1.34
C LEU A 296 -20.11 -8.89 1.48
N LEU A 297 -19.14 -8.14 0.95
CA LEU A 297 -17.71 -8.49 1.03
C LEU A 297 -17.24 -8.55 2.49
N THR A 298 -17.59 -7.55 3.30
CA THR A 298 -17.26 -7.54 4.72
C THR A 298 -17.97 -8.68 5.46
N GLY A 299 -19.28 -8.85 5.22
CA GLY A 299 -20.06 -9.92 5.85
C GLY A 299 -19.52 -11.31 5.52
N VAL A 300 -19.16 -11.55 4.28
CA VAL A 300 -18.58 -12.82 3.83
C VAL A 300 -17.22 -13.10 4.48
N PHE A 301 -16.38 -12.09 4.65
CA PHE A 301 -15.11 -12.27 5.36
C PHE A 301 -15.30 -12.51 6.86
N VAL A 302 -16.27 -11.85 7.50
CA VAL A 302 -16.63 -12.12 8.90
C VAL A 302 -17.15 -13.55 9.05
N LEU A 303 -18.03 -14.01 8.15
CA LEU A 303 -18.53 -15.38 8.12
C LEU A 303 -17.42 -16.40 7.81
N CYS A 304 -16.46 -16.06 6.97
CA CYS A 304 -15.29 -16.90 6.71
C CYS A 304 -14.42 -17.06 7.98
N LEU A 305 -14.22 -15.98 8.74
CA LEU A 305 -13.50 -16.02 10.00
C LEU A 305 -14.29 -16.82 11.05
N ASP A 306 -15.61 -16.61 11.15
CA ASP A 306 -16.50 -17.39 12.04
C ASP A 306 -16.46 -18.89 11.71
N ALA A 307 -16.58 -19.25 10.43
CA ALA A 307 -16.46 -20.63 9.99
C ALA A 307 -15.07 -21.23 10.31
N SER A 308 -14.01 -20.42 10.21
CA SER A 308 -12.66 -20.84 10.58
C SER A 308 -12.52 -21.06 12.09
N ILE A 309 -13.17 -20.25 12.91
CA ILE A 309 -13.23 -20.44 14.38
C ILE A 309 -13.98 -21.73 14.70
N ARG A 310 -15.16 -21.93 14.11
CA ARG A 310 -15.99 -23.11 14.34
C ARG A 310 -15.30 -24.41 13.92
N ALA A 311 -14.42 -24.35 12.94
CA ALA A 311 -13.66 -25.52 12.50
C ALA A 311 -12.75 -26.11 13.61
N PHE A 312 -12.37 -25.29 14.60
CA PHE A 312 -11.51 -25.71 15.73
C PHE A 312 -12.19 -25.54 17.10
N SER A 313 -13.47 -25.10 17.12
CA SER A 313 -14.21 -24.93 18.36
C SER A 313 -14.84 -26.25 18.77
N GLY A 314 -14.29 -26.90 19.79
CA GLY A 314 -14.94 -28.03 20.44
C GLY A 314 -16.23 -27.60 21.18
N PRO A 315 -17.02 -28.57 21.72
CA PRO A 315 -18.30 -28.29 22.37
C PRO A 315 -18.19 -27.38 23.58
N ASP A 316 -17.00 -27.32 24.21
CA ASP A 316 -16.74 -26.55 25.43
C ASP A 316 -16.30 -25.09 25.16
N VAL A 317 -16.08 -24.72 23.90
CA VAL A 317 -15.65 -23.36 23.54
C VAL A 317 -16.85 -22.44 23.44
N THR A 318 -16.85 -21.37 24.24
CA THR A 318 -17.90 -20.34 24.20
C THR A 318 -17.98 -19.71 22.81
N GLN A 319 -19.15 -19.81 22.17
CA GLN A 319 -19.38 -19.20 20.88
C GLN A 319 -19.36 -17.67 20.99
N LEU A 320 -18.50 -17.03 20.20
CA LEU A 320 -18.44 -15.58 20.12
C LEU A 320 -19.67 -15.02 19.38
N SER A 321 -20.12 -13.82 19.77
CA SER A 321 -21.14 -13.12 19.01
C SER A 321 -20.60 -12.69 17.64
N TYR A 322 -21.46 -12.69 16.61
CA TYR A 322 -21.06 -12.20 15.28
C TYR A 322 -20.56 -10.74 15.32
N ALA A 323 -21.09 -9.94 16.26
CA ALA A 323 -20.66 -8.55 16.44
C ALA A 323 -19.19 -8.49 16.94
N SER A 324 -18.82 -9.34 17.90
CA SER A 324 -17.43 -9.43 18.40
C SER A 324 -16.47 -9.87 17.29
N ILE A 325 -16.85 -10.91 16.52
CA ILE A 325 -16.04 -11.38 15.37
C ILE A 325 -15.89 -10.29 14.32
N ALA A 326 -16.97 -9.54 14.03
CA ALA A 326 -16.93 -8.43 13.08
C ALA A 326 -16.00 -7.31 13.55
N VAL A 327 -16.02 -6.93 14.83
CA VAL A 327 -15.10 -5.93 15.39
C VAL A 327 -13.65 -6.40 15.25
N VAL A 328 -13.36 -7.65 15.65
CA VAL A 328 -12.01 -8.23 15.54
C VAL A 328 -11.54 -8.24 14.09
N PHE A 329 -12.41 -8.69 13.16
CA PHE A 329 -12.09 -8.68 11.73
C PHE A 329 -11.80 -7.27 11.20
N LEU A 330 -12.69 -6.31 11.46
CA LEU A 330 -12.57 -4.94 10.96
C LEU A 330 -11.33 -4.25 11.53
N ALA A 331 -11.12 -4.34 12.84
CA ALA A 331 -9.95 -3.75 13.49
C ALA A 331 -8.64 -4.44 13.04
N GLY A 332 -8.62 -5.77 13.01
CA GLY A 332 -7.45 -6.55 12.60
C GLY A 332 -7.07 -6.31 11.13
N ASN A 333 -8.07 -6.22 10.24
CA ASN A 333 -7.83 -5.92 8.83
C ASN A 333 -7.35 -4.47 8.61
N ALA A 334 -7.86 -3.51 9.38
CA ALA A 334 -7.39 -2.12 9.33
C ALA A 334 -5.92 -2.01 9.77
N LEU A 335 -5.56 -2.63 10.89
CA LEU A 335 -4.19 -2.67 11.40
C LEU A 335 -3.25 -3.41 10.44
N GLY A 336 -3.68 -4.54 9.92
CA GLY A 336 -2.90 -5.35 8.98
C GLY A 336 -2.69 -4.66 7.63
N SER A 337 -3.66 -3.89 7.15
CA SER A 337 -3.55 -3.13 5.90
C SER A 337 -2.57 -1.95 5.99
N ALA A 338 -2.32 -1.45 7.19
CA ALA A 338 -1.32 -0.41 7.45
C ALA A 338 0.13 -0.94 7.40
N ALA A 339 0.32 -2.24 7.51
CA ALA A 339 1.65 -2.85 7.45
C ALA A 339 2.19 -2.85 6.00
N PRO A 340 3.45 -2.48 5.78
CA PRO A 340 4.05 -2.44 4.45
C PRO A 340 4.45 -3.84 3.93
N THR A 341 3.87 -4.90 4.49
CA THR A 341 4.15 -6.28 4.10
C THR A 341 3.27 -6.74 2.94
N PRO A 342 3.78 -7.59 2.01
CA PRO A 342 2.97 -8.18 0.96
C PRO A 342 1.77 -8.93 1.56
N GLY A 343 0.55 -8.62 1.08
CA GLY A 343 -0.68 -9.24 1.58
C GLY A 343 -1.00 -9.03 3.06
N GLY A 344 -0.29 -8.10 3.77
CA GLY A 344 -0.45 -7.87 5.21
C GLY A 344 0.07 -9.02 6.08
N MET A 345 0.98 -9.87 5.53
CA MET A 345 1.50 -11.06 6.22
C MET A 345 2.18 -10.72 7.54
N GLY A 346 1.91 -11.51 8.55
CA GLY A 346 2.36 -11.32 9.93
C GLY A 346 1.48 -10.34 10.71
N ALA A 347 1.15 -9.20 10.13
CA ALA A 347 0.41 -8.14 10.81
C ALA A 347 -1.09 -8.46 10.93
N VAL A 348 -1.71 -8.98 9.86
CA VAL A 348 -3.12 -9.40 9.89
C VAL A 348 -3.30 -10.59 10.82
N GLU A 349 -2.43 -11.60 10.71
CA GLU A 349 -2.46 -12.80 11.54
C GLU A 349 -2.31 -12.45 13.02
N GLY A 350 -1.31 -11.65 13.36
CA GLY A 350 -1.09 -11.20 14.74
C GLY A 350 -2.25 -10.38 15.27
N ALA A 351 -2.77 -9.43 14.48
CA ALA A 351 -3.87 -8.57 14.90
C ALA A 351 -5.18 -9.36 15.09
N LEU A 352 -5.50 -10.30 14.19
CA LEU A 352 -6.69 -11.14 14.32
C LEU A 352 -6.57 -12.09 15.51
N THR A 353 -5.43 -12.78 15.68
CA THR A 353 -5.21 -13.70 16.79
C THR A 353 -5.30 -12.98 18.13
N LEU A 354 -4.60 -11.85 18.29
CA LEU A 354 -4.69 -11.06 19.53
C LEU A 354 -6.09 -10.50 19.76
N GLY A 355 -6.78 -10.10 18.68
CA GLY A 355 -8.17 -9.65 18.75
C GLY A 355 -9.13 -10.74 19.23
N LEU A 356 -9.00 -11.97 18.72
CA LEU A 356 -9.80 -13.12 19.16
C LEU A 356 -9.54 -13.49 20.62
N ILE A 357 -8.27 -13.47 21.04
CA ILE A 357 -7.90 -13.70 22.45
C ILE A 357 -8.49 -12.61 23.34
N ALA A 358 -8.46 -11.36 22.91
CA ALA A 358 -9.00 -10.23 23.68
C ALA A 358 -10.52 -10.31 23.89
N VAL A 359 -11.25 -10.98 23.00
CA VAL A 359 -12.70 -11.22 23.13
C VAL A 359 -13.02 -12.56 23.83
N GLY A 360 -12.00 -13.28 24.33
CA GLY A 360 -12.15 -14.44 25.19
C GLY A 360 -11.94 -15.80 24.53
N LEU A 361 -11.43 -15.85 23.29
CA LEU A 361 -11.09 -17.13 22.65
C LEU A 361 -9.72 -17.63 23.12
N PRO A 362 -9.57 -18.92 23.50
CA PRO A 362 -8.27 -19.47 23.86
C PRO A 362 -7.29 -19.45 22.67
N MET A 363 -5.99 -19.34 22.98
CA MET A 363 -4.94 -19.28 21.94
C MET A 363 -4.91 -20.53 21.05
N GLU A 364 -5.19 -21.69 21.66
CA GLU A 364 -5.22 -22.99 20.97
C GLU A 364 -6.28 -23.06 19.87
N VAL A 365 -7.34 -22.26 19.97
CA VAL A 365 -8.39 -22.14 18.93
C VAL A 365 -8.16 -20.92 18.04
N ALA A 366 -7.74 -19.81 18.63
CA ALA A 366 -7.57 -18.55 17.89
C ALA A 366 -6.49 -18.64 16.81
N ALA A 367 -5.34 -19.24 17.13
CA ALA A 367 -4.22 -19.31 16.19
C ALA A 367 -4.53 -20.21 14.96
N PRO A 368 -4.98 -21.47 15.11
CA PRO A 368 -5.32 -22.30 13.95
C PRO A 368 -6.52 -21.74 13.16
N ALA A 369 -7.51 -21.11 13.83
CA ALA A 369 -8.63 -20.48 13.14
C ALA A 369 -8.19 -19.31 12.23
N VAL A 370 -7.31 -18.45 12.74
CA VAL A 370 -6.75 -17.34 11.92
C VAL A 370 -5.88 -17.89 10.81
N LEU A 371 -5.11 -18.94 11.05
CA LEU A 371 -4.31 -19.59 10.02
C LEU A 371 -5.19 -20.16 8.90
N LEU A 372 -6.25 -20.92 9.26
CA LEU A 372 -7.23 -21.43 8.29
C LEU A 372 -7.87 -20.31 7.50
N TYR A 373 -8.32 -19.25 8.17
CA TYR A 373 -8.86 -18.06 7.51
C TYR A 373 -7.89 -17.47 6.48
N ARG A 374 -6.60 -17.38 6.81
CA ARG A 374 -5.56 -16.86 5.90
C ARG A 374 -5.26 -17.84 4.76
N VAL A 375 -5.26 -19.14 5.03
CA VAL A 375 -5.14 -20.15 3.99
C VAL A 375 -6.27 -19.97 2.97
N MET A 376 -7.52 -19.83 3.43
CA MET A 376 -8.69 -19.73 2.56
C MET A 376 -8.77 -18.39 1.82
N THR A 377 -8.38 -17.27 2.44
CA THR A 377 -8.58 -15.92 1.88
C THR A 377 -7.35 -15.33 1.18
N LEU A 378 -6.14 -15.80 1.51
CA LEU A 378 -4.91 -15.30 0.91
C LEU A 378 -4.17 -16.37 0.09
N TRP A 379 -3.86 -17.53 0.70
CA TRP A 379 -2.93 -18.48 0.10
C TRP A 379 -3.54 -19.34 -1.02
N LEU A 380 -4.66 -19.99 -0.73
CA LEU A 380 -5.34 -20.82 -1.68
C LEU A 380 -5.76 -20.08 -2.97
N PRO A 381 -6.29 -18.84 -2.88
CA PRO A 381 -6.69 -18.09 -4.08
C PRO A 381 -5.53 -17.62 -4.96
N VAL A 382 -4.28 -17.69 -4.50
CA VAL A 382 -3.11 -17.29 -5.32
C VAL A 382 -2.98 -18.09 -6.58
N LEU A 383 -3.19 -19.42 -6.50
CA LEU A 383 -3.09 -20.33 -7.65
C LEU A 383 -4.12 -20.00 -8.74
N PRO A 384 -5.45 -19.98 -8.45
CA PRO A 384 -6.43 -19.54 -9.43
C PRO A 384 -6.22 -18.06 -9.82
N GLY A 385 -5.71 -17.23 -8.92
CA GLY A 385 -5.35 -15.84 -9.20
C GLY A 385 -4.27 -15.70 -10.25
N TRP A 386 -3.22 -16.49 -10.17
CA TRP A 386 -2.16 -16.55 -11.17
C TRP A 386 -2.67 -17.02 -12.53
N ILE A 387 -3.52 -18.05 -12.55
CA ILE A 387 -4.15 -18.55 -13.78
C ILE A 387 -5.00 -17.44 -14.42
N CYS A 388 -5.89 -16.79 -13.66
CA CYS A 388 -6.73 -15.71 -14.14
C CYS A 388 -5.89 -14.50 -14.62
N PHE A 389 -4.82 -14.15 -13.91
CA PHE A 389 -3.90 -13.07 -14.28
C PHE A 389 -3.25 -13.34 -15.64
N ASN A 390 -2.72 -14.57 -15.85
CA ASN A 390 -2.11 -14.96 -17.10
C ASN A 390 -3.14 -14.98 -18.26
N GLN A 391 -4.36 -15.48 -18.01
CA GLN A 391 -5.42 -15.51 -19.02
C GLN A 391 -5.82 -14.10 -19.46
N LEU A 392 -6.05 -13.17 -18.51
CA LEU A 392 -6.42 -11.78 -18.79
C LEU A 392 -5.29 -11.05 -19.52
N THR A 393 -4.02 -11.29 -19.12
CA THR A 393 -2.85 -10.70 -19.78
C THR A 393 -2.69 -11.18 -21.21
N ARG A 394 -2.85 -12.51 -21.46
CA ARG A 394 -2.79 -13.08 -22.81
C ARG A 394 -3.89 -12.57 -23.71
N LYS A 395 -5.09 -12.28 -23.18
CA LYS A 395 -6.21 -11.71 -23.91
C LYS A 395 -6.12 -10.19 -24.10
N GLY A 396 -5.10 -9.53 -23.55
CA GLY A 396 -4.92 -8.08 -23.59
C GLY A 396 -5.92 -7.31 -22.72
N GLU A 397 -6.54 -7.98 -21.75
CA GLU A 397 -7.54 -7.41 -20.84
C GLU A 397 -6.92 -6.88 -19.52
N LEU A 398 -5.60 -7.09 -19.37
CA LEU A 398 -4.75 -6.53 -18.30
C LEU A 398 -3.48 -5.90 -18.85
#